data_0f5e218149e924ce79b477bd9ece3046
#
_entry.id   0f5e218149e924ce79b477bd9ece3046
#
_cell.length_a   1.000
_cell.length_b   1.000
_cell.length_c   1.000
_cell.angle_alpha   90.00
_cell.angle_beta   90.00
_cell.angle_gamma   90.00
#
_symmetry.space_group_name_H-M   'P 1'
#
loop_
_entity.id
_entity.type
_entity.pdbx_description
1 polymer ?
#
loop_
_entity_poly.entity_id
_entity_poly.type
_entity_poly.pdbx_seq_one_letter_code
_entity_poly.pdbx_strand_id
1 'polypeptide(L)'
;MNAVATQTPDALQVRLEELSLDQLEHVLAIETQAYEFPWSRGNFTDSLSSGYAVHLLCAGEQVLGYYVAMRGVDEAHLLNLTVAPQFQRQGWARILLDALVLWARSQ
;
A
#
# COMPACT_ATOMS: atom_id res chain seq x y z
N MET A 1 -29.16 0.57 9.50
CA MET A 1 -28.18 0.48 9.48
C MET A 1 -27.22 0.97 9.25
N ASN A 2 -26.88 0.84 9.22
CA ASN A 2 -26.03 1.00 9.12
C ASN A 2 -24.81 1.06 9.26
N ALA A 3 -24.51 0.97 9.63
CA ALA A 3 -23.22 0.61 10.26
C ALA A 3 -22.14 0.48 9.26
N VAL A 4 -22.47 0.73 8.15
CA VAL A 4 -21.60 0.68 7.01
C VAL A 4 -20.45 1.65 7.16
N ALA A 5 -20.70 2.76 7.82
CA ALA A 5 -19.69 3.80 7.97
C ALA A 5 -18.53 3.39 8.85
N THR A 6 -18.68 2.28 9.56
CA THR A 6 -17.66 1.87 10.53
C THR A 6 -16.96 0.57 10.14
N GLN A 7 -16.77 0.37 8.87
CA GLN A 7 -16.13 -0.86 8.41
C GLN A 7 -14.64 -0.82 8.69
N THR A 8 -14.26 -1.17 9.91
CA THR A 8 -12.86 -1.35 10.26
C THR A 8 -12.50 -2.79 9.98
N PRO A 9 -11.57 -3.04 9.08
CA PRO A 9 -11.16 -4.41 8.76
C PRO A 9 -10.62 -5.13 9.98
N ASP A 10 -10.88 -6.43 10.05
CA ASP A 10 -10.33 -7.29 11.09
C ASP A 10 -8.84 -7.49 10.82
N ALA A 11 -8.00 -7.09 11.75
CA ALA A 11 -6.56 -7.21 11.60
C ALA A 11 -6.09 -8.64 11.37
N LEU A 12 -6.84 -9.63 11.85
CA LEU A 12 -6.48 -11.03 11.66
C LEU A 12 -6.74 -11.51 10.22
N GLN A 13 -7.49 -10.74 9.45
CA GLN A 13 -7.81 -11.09 8.06
C GLN A 13 -7.03 -10.26 7.06
N VAL A 14 -6.14 -9.42 7.54
CA VAL A 14 -5.35 -8.55 6.67
C VAL A 14 -4.12 -9.31 6.17
N ARG A 15 -3.81 -9.12 4.91
CA ARG A 15 -2.63 -9.74 4.30
C ARG A 15 -1.85 -8.71 3.50
N LEU A 16 -0.56 -8.96 3.38
CA LEU A 16 0.33 -8.18 2.53
C LEU A 16 0.60 -8.99 1.27
N GLU A 17 0.47 -8.36 0.11
CA GLU A 17 0.73 -9.04 -1.16
C GLU A 17 1.40 -8.10 -2.15
N GLU A 18 2.09 -8.67 -3.12
CA GLU A 18 2.71 -7.87 -4.17
C GLU A 18 1.65 -7.34 -5.12
N LEU A 19 1.88 -6.13 -5.63
CA LEU A 19 1.00 -5.54 -6.63
C LEU A 19 1.00 -6.38 -7.90
N SER A 20 -0.19 -6.75 -8.34
CA SER A 20 -0.40 -7.32 -9.67
C SER A 20 -1.02 -6.25 -10.58
N LEU A 21 -0.93 -6.46 -11.89
CA LEU A 21 -1.53 -5.51 -12.82
C LEU A 21 -3.05 -5.42 -12.67
N ASP A 22 -3.68 -6.50 -12.21
CA ASP A 22 -5.12 -6.50 -11.95
C ASP A 22 -5.53 -5.50 -10.87
N GLN A 23 -4.62 -5.20 -9.95
CA GLN A 23 -4.89 -4.33 -8.82
C GLN A 23 -4.48 -2.88 -9.07
N LEU A 24 -3.81 -2.62 -10.17
CA LEU A 24 -3.25 -1.30 -10.44
C LEU A 24 -4.33 -0.22 -10.48
N GLU A 25 -5.50 -0.52 -11.02
CA GLU A 25 -6.59 0.46 -11.07
C GLU A 25 -7.06 0.85 -9.68
N HIS A 26 -7.12 -0.11 -8.77
CA HIS A 26 -7.49 0.15 -7.38
C HIS A 26 -6.47 1.07 -6.70
N VAL A 27 -5.19 0.81 -6.93
CA VAL A 27 -4.11 1.62 -6.38
C VAL A 27 -4.16 3.04 -6.93
N LEU A 28 -4.38 3.19 -8.24
CA LEU A 28 -4.48 4.51 -8.86
C LEU A 28 -5.67 5.30 -8.33
N ALA A 29 -6.79 4.64 -8.07
CA ALA A 29 -7.95 5.30 -7.50
C ALA A 29 -7.66 5.81 -6.09
N ILE A 30 -6.96 5.00 -5.28
CA ILE A 30 -6.56 5.41 -3.94
C ILE A 30 -5.59 6.59 -4.00
N GLU A 31 -4.60 6.50 -4.87
CA GLU A 31 -3.58 7.54 -5.02
C GLU A 31 -4.23 8.87 -5.42
N THR A 32 -5.14 8.83 -6.37
CA THR A 32 -5.85 10.03 -6.84
C THR A 32 -6.70 10.65 -5.74
N GLN A 33 -7.32 9.84 -4.90
CA GLN A 33 -8.13 10.34 -3.79
C GLN A 33 -7.29 10.90 -2.65
N ALA A 34 -6.10 10.31 -2.44
CA ALA A 34 -5.28 10.66 -1.29
C ALA A 34 -4.43 11.91 -1.50
N TYR A 35 -4.08 12.24 -2.74
CA TYR A 35 -3.10 13.29 -3.02
C TYR A 35 -3.59 14.26 -4.09
N GLU A 36 -3.21 15.53 -3.91
CA GLU A 36 -3.45 16.57 -4.91
C GLU A 36 -2.59 16.34 -6.14
N PHE A 37 -1.36 15.82 -5.95
CA PHE A 37 -0.45 15.50 -7.04
C PHE A 37 -0.10 14.01 -6.99
N PRO A 38 -1.01 13.17 -7.44
CA PRO A 38 -0.82 11.72 -7.32
C PRO A 38 0.23 11.20 -8.28
N TRP A 39 0.81 10.05 -7.91
CA TRP A 39 1.62 9.28 -8.85
C TRP A 39 0.75 8.85 -10.02
N SER A 40 1.36 8.77 -11.19
CA SER A 40 0.72 8.30 -12.41
C SER A 40 0.79 6.78 -12.51
N ARG A 41 0.04 6.23 -13.44
CA ARG A 41 0.16 4.81 -13.80
C ARG A 41 1.62 4.48 -14.14
N GLY A 42 2.29 5.33 -14.91
CA GLY A 42 3.68 5.12 -15.30
C GLY A 42 4.61 5.05 -14.12
N ASN A 43 4.38 5.85 -13.08
CA ASN A 43 5.21 5.80 -11.88
C ASN A 43 5.15 4.42 -11.23
N PHE A 44 3.97 3.82 -11.14
CA PHE A 44 3.82 2.49 -10.56
C PHE A 44 4.40 1.41 -11.47
N THR A 45 4.12 1.46 -12.76
CA THR A 45 4.65 0.44 -13.67
C THR A 45 6.16 0.52 -13.79
N ASP A 46 6.73 1.72 -13.77
CA ASP A 46 8.18 1.89 -13.77
C ASP A 46 8.80 1.33 -12.49
N SER A 47 8.14 1.52 -11.36
CA SER A 47 8.61 0.94 -10.10
C SER A 47 8.67 -0.58 -10.17
N LEU A 48 7.62 -1.20 -10.71
CA LEU A 48 7.60 -2.65 -10.91
C LEU A 48 8.71 -3.10 -11.85
N SER A 49 8.88 -2.39 -12.96
CA SER A 49 9.91 -2.73 -13.95
C SER A 49 11.33 -2.59 -13.38
N SER A 50 11.49 -1.65 -12.45
CA SER A 50 12.79 -1.43 -11.80
C SER A 50 13.07 -2.42 -10.69
N GLY A 51 12.13 -3.31 -10.39
CA GLY A 51 12.31 -4.30 -9.34
C GLY A 51 12.06 -3.76 -7.94
N TYR A 52 11.41 -2.61 -7.80
CA TYR A 52 11.08 -2.07 -6.49
C TYR A 52 9.99 -2.91 -5.83
N ALA A 53 9.98 -2.91 -4.51
CA ALA A 53 8.91 -3.57 -3.76
C ALA A 53 7.67 -2.69 -3.81
N VAL A 54 6.59 -3.21 -4.37
CA VAL A 54 5.29 -2.57 -4.35
C VAL A 54 4.33 -3.54 -3.69
N HIS A 55 4.05 -3.30 -2.42
CA HIS A 55 3.25 -4.21 -1.60
C HIS A 55 1.95 -3.56 -1.18
N LEU A 56 0.88 -4.32 -1.27
CA LEU A 56 -0.46 -3.89 -0.89
C LEU A 56 -0.86 -4.56 0.41
N LEU A 57 -1.52 -3.81 1.27
CA LEU A 57 -2.17 -4.33 2.45
C LEU A 57 -3.65 -4.48 2.11
N CYS A 58 -4.15 -5.69 2.16
CA CYS A 58 -5.51 -6.02 1.71
C CYS A 58 -6.30 -6.73 2.79
N ALA A 59 -7.61 -6.48 2.80
CA ALA A 59 -8.56 -7.22 3.61
C ALA A 59 -9.69 -7.66 2.67
N GLY A 60 -9.80 -8.98 2.45
CA GLY A 60 -10.69 -9.47 1.42
C GLY A 60 -10.26 -8.94 0.06
N GLU A 61 -11.18 -8.33 -0.66
CA GLU A 61 -10.88 -7.73 -1.95
C GLU A 61 -10.57 -6.24 -1.86
N GLN A 62 -10.56 -5.68 -0.65
CA GLN A 62 -10.29 -4.28 -0.46
C GLN A 62 -8.81 -4.03 -0.27
N VAL A 63 -8.31 -2.97 -0.89
CA VAL A 63 -6.95 -2.48 -0.67
C VAL A 63 -7.01 -1.40 0.39
N LEU A 64 -6.37 -1.65 1.53
CA LEU A 64 -6.35 -0.68 2.64
C LEU A 64 -5.28 0.38 2.44
N GLY A 65 -4.18 0.00 1.82
CA GLY A 65 -3.06 0.88 1.58
C GLY A 65 -1.92 0.14 0.92
N TYR A 66 -0.81 0.82 0.73
CA TYR A 66 0.34 0.22 0.04
C TYR A 66 1.60 1.01 0.34
N TYR A 67 2.74 0.41 0.01
CA TYR A 67 3.98 1.15 -0.05
C TYR A 67 4.77 0.76 -1.30
N VAL A 68 5.64 1.65 -1.71
CA VAL A 68 6.66 1.41 -2.72
C VAL A 68 8.01 1.69 -2.09
N ALA A 69 8.91 0.74 -2.16
CA ALA A 69 10.23 0.87 -1.56
C ALA A 69 11.30 0.35 -2.49
N MET A 70 12.45 1.00 -2.47
CA MET A 70 13.60 0.63 -3.26
C MET A 70 14.67 0.08 -2.32
N ARG A 71 15.24 -1.07 -2.68
CA ARG A 71 16.35 -1.62 -1.91
C ARG A 71 17.65 -0.96 -2.35
N GLY A 72 18.42 -0.45 -1.39
CA GLY A 72 19.75 0.05 -1.62
C GLY A 72 20.78 -0.86 -0.95
N VAL A 73 22.03 -0.44 -0.96
CA VAL A 73 23.10 -1.18 -0.28
C VAL A 73 22.95 -0.90 1.21
N ASP A 74 22.65 -1.93 1.97
CA ASP A 74 22.45 -1.86 3.43
C ASP A 74 21.35 -0.90 3.87
N GLU A 75 20.40 -0.58 2.97
CA GLU A 75 19.31 0.32 3.31
C GLU A 75 18.10 0.08 2.42
N ALA A 76 16.97 0.62 2.82
CA ALA A 76 15.78 0.66 2.00
C ALA A 76 15.26 2.10 1.95
N HIS A 77 14.80 2.52 0.79
CA HIS A 77 14.26 3.85 0.58
C HIS A 77 12.76 3.76 0.36
N LEU A 78 12.02 4.42 1.23
CA LEU A 78 10.56 4.50 1.07
C LEU A 78 10.24 5.59 0.06
N LEU A 79 9.54 5.22 -1.01
CA LEU A 79 9.18 6.15 -2.08
C LEU A 79 7.73 6.60 -1.98
N ASN A 80 6.85 5.74 -1.47
CA ASN A 80 5.42 6.05 -1.33
C ASN A 80 4.86 5.17 -0.23
N LEU A 81 4.06 5.73 0.66
CA LEU A 81 3.31 4.97 1.64
C LEU A 81 1.96 5.66 1.78
N THR A 82 0.90 4.93 1.47
CA THR A 82 -0.44 5.50 1.41
C THR A 82 -1.45 4.57 2.04
N VAL A 83 -2.33 5.14 2.85
CA VAL A 83 -3.53 4.46 3.37
C VAL A 83 -4.72 5.07 2.64
N ALA A 84 -5.60 4.21 2.13
CA ALA A 84 -6.81 4.68 1.46
C ALA A 84 -7.59 5.61 2.40
N PRO A 85 -8.13 6.72 1.89
CA PRO A 85 -8.74 7.73 2.75
C PRO A 85 -9.79 7.18 3.71
N GLN A 86 -10.62 6.23 3.27
CA GLN A 86 -11.67 5.67 4.12
C GLN A 86 -11.15 4.78 5.25
N PHE A 87 -9.87 4.42 5.20
CA PHE A 87 -9.24 3.57 6.23
C PHE A 87 -8.18 4.31 7.06
N GLN A 88 -8.03 5.60 6.87
CA GLN A 88 -7.07 6.38 7.64
C GLN A 88 -7.50 6.49 9.10
N ARG A 89 -6.54 6.80 9.97
CA ARG A 89 -6.75 6.98 11.40
C ARG A 89 -7.17 5.72 12.12
N GLN A 90 -6.86 4.56 11.56
CA GLN A 90 -7.15 3.25 12.17
C GLN A 90 -5.87 2.49 12.51
N GLY A 91 -4.69 3.09 12.28
CA GLY A 91 -3.43 2.45 12.59
C GLY A 91 -2.80 1.66 11.44
N TRP A 92 -3.39 1.69 10.26
CA TRP A 92 -2.88 0.91 9.11
C TRP A 92 -1.55 1.40 8.58
N ALA A 93 -1.27 2.71 8.68
CA ALA A 93 0.03 3.24 8.26
C ALA A 93 1.15 2.62 9.09
N ARG A 94 0.93 2.42 10.38
CA ARG A 94 1.90 1.79 11.26
C ARG A 94 2.13 0.34 10.86
N ILE A 95 1.07 -0.37 10.53
CA ILE A 95 1.17 -1.76 10.09
C ILE A 95 1.94 -1.86 8.78
N LEU A 96 1.69 -0.95 7.84
CA LEU A 96 2.44 -0.88 6.59
C LEU A 96 3.92 -0.61 6.85
N LEU A 97 4.21 0.31 7.75
CA LEU A 97 5.59 0.65 8.07
C LEU A 97 6.32 -0.52 8.72
N ASP A 98 5.64 -1.22 9.62
CA ASP A 98 6.21 -2.41 10.26
C ASP A 98 6.49 -3.50 9.21
N ALA A 99 5.58 -3.69 8.27
CA ALA A 99 5.78 -4.64 7.18
C ALA A 99 6.96 -4.26 6.30
N LEU A 100 7.12 -2.98 6.02
CA LEU A 100 8.27 -2.48 5.26
C LEU A 100 9.58 -2.78 5.97
N VAL A 101 9.62 -2.56 7.28
CA VAL A 101 10.83 -2.84 8.07
C VAL A 101 11.16 -4.33 8.03
N LEU A 102 10.15 -5.19 8.17
CA LEU A 102 10.38 -6.64 8.07
C LEU A 102 10.89 -7.03 6.70
N TRP A 103 10.30 -6.47 5.65
CA TRP A 103 10.78 -6.74 4.30
C TRP A 103 12.24 -6.29 4.12
N ALA A 104 12.54 -5.08 4.58
CA ALA A 104 13.89 -4.53 4.44
C ALA A 104 14.93 -5.40 5.14
N ARG A 105 14.58 -5.94 6.32
CA ARG A 105 15.49 -6.80 7.07
C ARG A 105 15.67 -8.18 6.45
N SER A 106 14.75 -8.60 5.60
CA SER A 106 14.82 -9.91 4.95
C SER A 106 15.68 -9.90 3.68
N GLN A 107 16.14 -8.74 3.25
CA GLN A 107 16.89 -8.59 1.99
C GLN A 107 18.41 -8.69 2.19
#